data_cae895713d8ab6367395f7387af78a8b
#
_entry.id   cae895713d8ab6367395f7387af78a8b
#
_cell.length_a   1.000
_cell.length_b   1.000
_cell.length_c   1.000
_cell.angle_alpha   90.00
_cell.angle_beta   90.00
_cell.angle_gamma   90.00
#
_symmetry.space_group_name_H-M   'P 1'
#
loop_
_entity.id
_entity.type
_entity.pdbx_description
1 polymer ?
#
loop_
_entity_poly.entity_id
_entity_poly.type
_entity_poly.pdbx_seq_one_letter_code
_entity_poly.pdbx_strand_id
1 'polypeptide(L)'
;MKNVAVIISGCGYLDGAEIFETVFTLLELDKHNVNVKIFAPNKNQHHVINHLTQEKMLEERNILVASARIARGKIQPLNKIRAKDFDALILPGGFGAALNLSDIGLKNENATVPKDLQEIIVGFYNLSKPIGAICIAPALLAIVLRNHTKIKVTLGESNDLIHKLGATGETCNAQDIVVDEDNRLVTTPAFMLNSPLAQIHKGIKGLVIKVLQMCTNI
;
A
#
# COMPACT_ATOMS: atom_id res chain seq x y z
N MET A 1 -16.59 -15.70 4.79
CA MET A 1 -16.09 -14.34 5.12
C MET A 1 -14.70 -14.25 4.51
N LYS A 2 -14.39 -13.19 3.74
CA LYS A 2 -13.08 -13.01 3.09
C LYS A 2 -12.03 -12.60 4.12
N ASN A 3 -10.79 -13.05 3.92
CA ASN A 3 -9.64 -12.69 4.75
C ASN A 3 -8.75 -11.72 3.96
N VAL A 4 -8.53 -10.51 4.46
CA VAL A 4 -7.69 -9.52 3.79
C VAL A 4 -6.51 -9.14 4.67
N ALA A 5 -5.30 -9.21 4.10
CA ALA A 5 -4.10 -8.68 4.73
C ALA A 5 -3.95 -7.19 4.37
N VAL A 6 -3.67 -6.37 5.37
CA VAL A 6 -3.31 -4.95 5.17
C VAL A 6 -1.91 -4.74 5.72
N ILE A 7 -0.98 -4.27 4.89
CA ILE A 7 0.39 -3.96 5.32
C ILE A 7 0.54 -2.44 5.43
N ILE A 8 0.93 -1.97 6.62
CA ILE A 8 1.16 -0.56 6.92
C ILE A 8 2.60 -0.32 7.38
N SER A 9 3.05 0.93 7.36
CA SER A 9 4.47 1.28 7.41
C SER A 9 4.84 2.27 8.52
N GLY A 10 4.08 2.31 9.60
CA GLY A 10 4.18 3.30 10.68
C GLY A 10 2.86 4.05 10.87
N CYS A 11 2.92 5.27 11.43
CA CYS A 11 1.75 6.09 11.72
C CYS A 11 2.08 7.58 11.54
N GLY A 12 1.64 8.16 10.42
CA GLY A 12 1.88 9.54 10.02
C GLY A 12 2.45 9.64 8.61
N TYR A 13 1.91 10.52 7.78
CA TYR A 13 2.20 10.54 6.34
C TYR A 13 3.66 10.87 6.00
N LEU A 14 4.37 11.67 6.83
CA LEU A 14 5.75 12.09 6.55
C LEU A 14 6.81 11.02 6.86
N ASP A 15 6.52 10.05 7.73
CA ASP A 15 7.50 9.06 8.16
C ASP A 15 6.93 7.64 8.35
N GLY A 16 5.62 7.47 8.11
CA GLY A 16 4.89 6.23 8.28
C GLY A 16 3.78 6.06 7.25
N ALA A 17 2.79 5.24 7.61
CA ALA A 17 1.58 5.08 6.81
C ALA A 17 0.72 6.36 6.84
N GLU A 18 0.12 6.71 5.71
CA GLU A 18 -0.87 7.78 5.66
C GLU A 18 -2.12 7.33 6.45
N ILE A 19 -2.51 8.15 7.44
CA ILE A 19 -3.52 7.77 8.44
C ILE A 19 -4.90 7.67 7.81
N PHE A 20 -5.32 8.64 6.99
CA PHE A 20 -6.64 8.63 6.36
C PHE A 20 -6.78 7.49 5.36
N GLU A 21 -5.76 7.24 4.54
CA GLU A 21 -5.77 6.12 3.59
C GLU A 21 -5.94 4.79 4.32
N THR A 22 -5.21 4.62 5.42
CA THR A 22 -5.30 3.41 6.25
C THR A 22 -6.67 3.28 6.88
N VAL A 23 -7.18 4.34 7.50
CA VAL A 23 -8.50 4.35 8.19
C VAL A 23 -9.63 4.13 7.20
N PHE A 24 -9.60 4.77 6.03
CA PHE A 24 -10.62 4.57 5.00
C PHE A 24 -10.59 3.14 4.44
N THR A 25 -9.39 2.58 4.25
CA THR A 25 -9.24 1.16 3.86
C THR A 25 -9.89 0.23 4.89
N LEU A 26 -9.55 0.41 6.17
CA LEU A 26 -10.11 -0.41 7.25
C LEU A 26 -11.62 -0.24 7.40
N LEU A 27 -12.13 1.00 7.28
CA LEU A 27 -13.56 1.32 7.33
C LEU A 27 -14.34 0.63 6.20
N GLU A 28 -13.82 0.71 4.97
CA GLU A 28 -14.53 0.07 3.84
C GLU A 28 -14.45 -1.46 3.93
N LEU A 29 -13.36 -2.04 4.40
CA LEU A 29 -13.30 -3.48 4.67
C LEU A 29 -14.29 -3.93 5.75
N ASP A 30 -14.43 -3.15 6.83
CA ASP A 30 -15.39 -3.41 7.92
C ASP A 30 -16.83 -3.35 7.43
N LYS A 31 -17.22 -2.35 6.62
CA LYS A 31 -18.55 -2.25 5.99
C LYS A 31 -18.92 -3.47 5.15
N HIS A 32 -17.94 -4.19 4.64
CA HIS A 32 -18.12 -5.40 3.83
C HIS A 32 -17.96 -6.70 4.63
N ASN A 33 -17.93 -6.64 5.97
CA ASN A 33 -17.80 -7.80 6.87
C ASN A 33 -16.58 -8.67 6.53
N VAL A 34 -15.44 -8.04 6.28
CA VAL A 34 -14.17 -8.71 5.96
C VAL A 34 -13.40 -9.01 7.24
N ASN A 35 -12.79 -10.18 7.33
CA ASN A 35 -11.81 -10.47 8.37
C ASN A 35 -10.47 -9.84 8.01
N VAL A 36 -10.13 -8.73 8.67
CA VAL A 36 -8.91 -7.98 8.41
C VAL A 36 -7.82 -8.37 9.38
N LYS A 37 -6.62 -8.66 8.84
CA LYS A 37 -5.40 -8.75 9.64
C LYS A 37 -4.40 -7.70 9.17
N ILE A 38 -3.88 -6.93 10.13
CA ILE A 38 -2.95 -5.83 9.87
C ILE A 38 -1.54 -6.29 10.20
N PHE A 39 -0.58 -5.88 9.36
CA PHE A 39 0.83 -6.25 9.48
C PHE A 39 1.73 -5.04 9.26
N ALA A 40 2.92 -5.08 9.85
CA ALA A 40 3.97 -4.10 9.61
C ALA A 40 5.36 -4.71 9.81
N PRO A 41 6.43 -4.13 9.23
CA PRO A 41 7.80 -4.52 9.54
C PRO A 41 8.13 -4.31 11.02
N ASN A 42 8.83 -5.26 11.63
CA ASN A 42 9.37 -5.10 12.99
C ASN A 42 10.82 -4.64 12.95
N LYS A 43 11.03 -3.38 12.56
CA LYS A 43 12.33 -2.70 12.50
C LYS A 43 12.13 -1.21 12.69
N ASN A 44 13.22 -0.43 12.89
CA ASN A 44 13.14 1.01 13.00
C ASN A 44 12.74 1.68 11.67
N GLN A 45 12.01 2.80 11.77
CA GLN A 45 11.72 3.69 10.65
C GLN A 45 13.02 4.26 10.09
N HIS A 46 13.01 4.65 8.82
CA HIS A 46 14.14 5.33 8.20
C HIS A 46 14.49 6.63 8.92
N HIS A 47 13.49 7.37 9.33
CA HIS A 47 13.59 8.56 10.17
C HIS A 47 12.28 8.80 10.92
N VAL A 48 12.30 9.76 11.85
CA VAL A 48 11.12 10.26 12.55
C VAL A 48 10.98 11.74 12.26
N ILE A 49 9.78 12.17 11.86
CA ILE A 49 9.47 13.55 11.51
C ILE A 49 8.47 14.14 12.51
N ASN A 50 8.75 15.34 12.99
CA ASN A 50 7.76 16.17 13.66
C ASN A 50 6.76 16.68 12.61
N HIS A 51 5.54 16.18 12.63
CA HIS A 51 4.52 16.54 11.62
C HIS A 51 4.06 18.01 11.70
N LEU A 52 4.31 18.71 12.81
CA LEU A 52 3.99 20.14 12.95
C LEU A 52 5.07 21.02 12.31
N THR A 53 6.36 20.74 12.60
CA THR A 53 7.49 21.53 12.10
C THR A 53 8.07 21.01 10.80
N GLN A 54 7.73 19.76 10.43
CA GLN A 54 8.28 18.99 9.30
C GLN A 54 9.78 18.72 9.42
N GLU A 55 10.35 18.87 10.59
CA GLU A 55 11.76 18.64 10.86
C GLU A 55 12.03 17.22 11.34
N LYS A 56 13.22 16.70 11.03
CA LYS A 56 13.67 15.41 11.52
C LYS A 56 13.91 15.47 13.03
N MET A 57 13.38 14.49 13.74
CA MET A 57 13.59 14.31 15.18
C MET A 57 14.77 13.37 15.47
N LEU A 58 15.48 13.64 16.55
CA LEU A 58 16.54 12.77 17.08
C LEU A 58 15.94 11.68 17.97
N GLU A 59 15.11 10.82 17.38
CA GLU A 59 14.57 9.64 18.04
C GLU A 59 14.54 8.44 17.09
N GLU A 60 14.51 7.25 17.66
CA GLU A 60 14.23 6.03 16.94
C GLU A 60 12.77 5.59 17.18
N ARG A 61 12.10 5.13 16.13
CA ARG A 61 10.72 4.65 16.22
C ARG A 61 10.58 3.34 15.46
N ASN A 62 10.14 2.31 16.17
CA ASN A 62 9.84 1.02 15.53
C ASN A 62 8.55 1.10 14.72
N ILE A 63 8.59 0.62 13.47
CA ILE A 63 7.47 0.66 12.52
C ILE A 63 6.25 -0.09 13.06
N LEU A 64 6.43 -1.32 13.56
CA LEU A 64 5.34 -2.14 14.10
C LEU A 64 4.67 -1.46 15.30
N VAL A 65 5.46 -0.90 16.22
CA VAL A 65 4.96 -0.18 17.40
C VAL A 65 4.20 1.08 17.00
N ALA A 66 4.72 1.85 16.03
CA ALA A 66 4.04 3.02 15.50
C ALA A 66 2.71 2.64 14.80
N SER A 67 2.75 1.62 13.96
CA SER A 67 1.58 1.08 13.25
C SER A 67 0.47 0.59 14.18
N ALA A 68 0.85 0.06 15.34
CA ALA A 68 -0.11 -0.41 16.35
C ALA A 68 -1.07 0.70 16.84
N ARG A 69 -0.71 1.98 16.70
CA ARG A 69 -1.58 3.11 17.03
C ARG A 69 -2.84 3.13 16.15
N ILE A 70 -2.67 2.97 14.82
CA ILE A 70 -3.80 2.90 13.87
C ILE A 70 -4.55 1.57 14.05
N ALA A 71 -3.82 0.47 14.22
CA ALA A 71 -4.38 -0.88 14.37
C ALA A 71 -5.00 -1.15 15.75
N ARG A 72 -4.96 -0.18 16.68
CA ARG A 72 -5.47 -0.32 18.07
C ARG A 72 -4.87 -1.55 18.78
N GLY A 73 -3.56 -1.79 18.56
CA GLY A 73 -2.83 -2.93 19.11
C GLY A 73 -3.04 -4.27 18.39
N LYS A 74 -4.02 -4.38 17.47
CA LYS A 74 -4.31 -5.61 16.72
C LYS A 74 -3.47 -5.71 15.46
N ILE A 75 -2.18 -5.96 15.61
CA ILE A 75 -1.21 -5.98 14.50
C ILE A 75 -0.18 -7.10 14.71
N GLN A 76 0.40 -7.59 13.63
CA GLN A 76 1.43 -8.63 13.63
C GLN A 76 2.62 -8.23 12.76
N PRO A 77 3.83 -8.78 13.00
CA PRO A 77 4.98 -8.55 12.13
C PRO A 77 4.81 -9.28 10.78
N LEU A 78 5.48 -8.76 9.72
CA LEU A 78 5.36 -9.27 8.34
C LEU A 78 5.64 -10.78 8.22
N ASN A 79 6.56 -11.32 9.02
CA ASN A 79 6.92 -12.74 8.98
C ASN A 79 5.78 -13.71 9.41
N LYS A 80 4.65 -13.17 9.86
CA LYS A 80 3.43 -13.94 10.15
C LYS A 80 2.48 -14.05 8.95
N ILE A 81 2.74 -13.32 7.86
CA ILE A 81 1.93 -13.42 6.64
C ILE A 81 2.26 -14.72 5.91
N ARG A 82 1.19 -15.44 5.55
CA ARG A 82 1.21 -16.54 4.59
C ARG A 82 0.18 -16.19 3.53
N ALA A 83 0.60 -15.92 2.31
CA ALA A 83 -0.32 -15.50 1.23
C ALA A 83 -1.49 -16.47 1.02
N LYS A 84 -1.30 -17.77 1.25
CA LYS A 84 -2.37 -18.78 1.15
C LYS A 84 -3.53 -18.58 2.13
N ASP A 85 -3.30 -17.91 3.26
CA ASP A 85 -4.29 -17.74 4.33
C ASP A 85 -5.21 -16.52 4.11
N PHE A 86 -4.96 -15.76 3.05
CA PHE A 86 -5.70 -14.53 2.71
C PHE A 86 -6.27 -14.60 1.30
N ASP A 87 -7.34 -13.84 1.08
CA ASP A 87 -7.99 -13.71 -0.23
C ASP A 87 -7.48 -12.50 -1.01
N ALA A 88 -6.93 -11.50 -0.31
CA ALA A 88 -6.37 -10.29 -0.91
C ALA A 88 -5.30 -9.64 -0.02
N LEU A 89 -4.52 -8.74 -0.64
CA LEU A 89 -3.56 -7.85 0.02
C LEU A 89 -3.90 -6.39 -0.30
N ILE A 90 -3.82 -5.49 0.69
CA ILE A 90 -3.92 -4.04 0.46
C ILE A 90 -2.74 -3.31 1.12
N LEU A 91 -2.17 -2.36 0.39
CA LEU A 91 -1.02 -1.54 0.76
C LEU A 91 -1.42 -0.06 0.74
N PRO A 92 -1.79 0.56 1.89
CA PRO A 92 -1.89 2.01 2.00
C PRO A 92 -0.53 2.68 1.78
N GLY A 93 -0.56 3.97 1.42
CA GLY A 93 0.65 4.73 1.14
C GLY A 93 1.21 5.50 2.34
N GLY A 94 1.61 6.73 2.11
CA GLY A 94 2.41 7.57 3.00
C GLY A 94 3.91 7.41 2.71
N PHE A 95 4.74 8.35 3.22
CA PHE A 95 6.19 8.26 3.04
C PHE A 95 6.81 7.01 3.67
N GLY A 96 6.13 6.37 4.63
CA GLY A 96 6.55 5.08 5.14
C GLY A 96 6.54 3.98 4.08
N ALA A 97 5.65 4.00 3.10
CA ALA A 97 5.72 3.07 1.97
C ALA A 97 6.98 3.32 1.13
N ALA A 98 7.36 4.59 0.95
CA ALA A 98 8.52 4.99 0.16
C ALA A 98 9.87 4.82 0.87
N LEU A 99 9.91 4.75 2.22
CA LEU A 99 11.14 4.79 3.02
C LEU A 99 11.30 3.60 3.99
N ASN A 100 10.18 2.99 4.40
CA ASN A 100 10.18 1.88 5.36
C ASN A 100 9.87 0.53 4.70
N LEU A 101 9.00 0.54 3.66
CA LEU A 101 8.67 -0.65 2.85
C LEU A 101 9.50 -0.76 1.58
N SER A 102 10.18 0.30 1.20
CA SER A 102 11.10 0.38 0.06
C SER A 102 12.13 1.47 0.31
N ASP A 103 13.01 1.69 -0.63
CA ASP A 103 13.93 2.84 -0.67
C ASP A 103 13.64 3.78 -1.86
N ILE A 104 12.40 3.74 -2.38
CA ILE A 104 12.01 4.52 -3.57
C ILE A 104 12.08 6.03 -3.33
N GLY A 105 11.81 6.49 -2.10
CA GLY A 105 11.96 7.89 -1.72
C GLY A 105 13.41 8.41 -1.73
N LEU A 106 14.40 7.52 -1.89
CA LEU A 106 15.83 7.83 -1.92
C LEU A 106 16.46 7.52 -3.28
N LYS A 107 16.02 6.48 -3.97
CA LYS A 107 16.69 5.90 -5.13
C LYS A 107 15.88 5.94 -6.43
N ASN A 108 14.63 6.44 -6.37
CA ASN A 108 13.75 6.56 -7.54
C ASN A 108 13.67 5.24 -8.34
N GLU A 109 14.00 5.24 -9.64
CA GLU A 109 13.96 4.06 -10.53
C GLU A 109 14.93 2.94 -10.13
N ASN A 110 15.97 3.24 -9.37
CA ASN A 110 16.96 2.27 -8.86
C ASN A 110 16.54 1.66 -7.51
N ALA A 111 15.31 1.92 -7.09
CA ALA A 111 14.81 1.47 -5.80
C ALA A 111 14.66 -0.04 -5.70
N THR A 112 14.69 -0.48 -4.45
CA THR A 112 14.48 -1.87 -4.05
C THR A 112 13.39 -1.96 -2.97
N VAL A 113 12.80 -3.14 -2.86
CA VAL A 113 11.88 -3.51 -1.79
C VAL A 113 12.57 -4.59 -0.96
N PRO A 114 12.51 -4.60 0.38
CA PRO A 114 13.07 -5.66 1.21
C PRO A 114 12.55 -7.05 0.83
N LYS A 115 13.42 -8.05 0.92
CA LYS A 115 13.16 -9.41 0.44
C LYS A 115 11.90 -10.04 1.05
N ASP A 116 11.67 -9.85 2.33
CA ASP A 116 10.48 -10.35 3.04
C ASP A 116 9.18 -9.80 2.45
N LEU A 117 9.12 -8.51 2.12
CA LEU A 117 7.96 -7.91 1.47
C LEU A 117 7.86 -8.32 -0.01
N GLN A 118 8.98 -8.45 -0.72
CA GLN A 118 8.98 -9.00 -2.09
C GLN A 118 8.33 -10.39 -2.11
N GLU A 119 8.76 -11.30 -1.24
CA GLU A 119 8.25 -12.68 -1.14
C GLU A 119 6.73 -12.69 -0.84
N ILE A 120 6.25 -11.76 0.00
CA ILE A 120 4.82 -11.62 0.28
C ILE A 120 4.07 -11.19 -0.99
N ILE A 121 4.47 -10.10 -1.65
CA ILE A 121 3.79 -9.58 -2.84
C ILE A 121 3.79 -10.64 -3.96
N VAL A 122 4.94 -11.25 -4.25
CA VAL A 122 5.06 -12.33 -5.24
C VAL A 122 4.21 -13.54 -4.86
N GLY A 123 4.11 -13.84 -3.55
CA GLY A 123 3.25 -14.92 -3.05
C GLY A 123 1.77 -14.70 -3.36
N PHE A 124 1.24 -13.47 -3.19
CA PHE A 124 -0.14 -13.14 -3.59
C PHE A 124 -0.30 -13.19 -5.11
N TYR A 125 0.65 -12.62 -5.86
CA TYR A 125 0.64 -12.62 -7.32
C TYR A 125 0.61 -14.04 -7.89
N ASN A 126 1.49 -14.92 -7.44
CA ASN A 126 1.57 -16.32 -7.92
C ASN A 126 0.32 -17.14 -7.59
N LEU A 127 -0.42 -16.77 -6.55
CA LEU A 127 -1.70 -17.38 -6.19
C LEU A 127 -2.89 -16.71 -6.88
N SER A 128 -2.65 -15.80 -7.83
CA SER A 128 -3.69 -15.03 -8.53
C SER A 128 -4.64 -14.31 -7.57
N LYS A 129 -4.15 -13.85 -6.43
CA LYS A 129 -4.93 -13.11 -5.44
C LYS A 129 -4.83 -11.60 -5.70
N PRO A 130 -5.94 -10.86 -5.64
CA PRO A 130 -5.92 -9.44 -5.92
C PRO A 130 -5.08 -8.65 -4.91
N ILE A 131 -4.39 -7.63 -5.44
CA ILE A 131 -3.58 -6.70 -4.64
C ILE A 131 -4.06 -5.28 -4.90
N GLY A 132 -4.46 -4.59 -3.82
CA GLY A 132 -4.76 -3.15 -3.82
C GLY A 132 -3.55 -2.34 -3.39
N ALA A 133 -3.25 -1.22 -4.08
CA ALA A 133 -2.19 -0.30 -3.66
C ALA A 133 -2.63 1.15 -3.83
N ILE A 134 -2.29 1.98 -2.85
CA ILE A 134 -2.81 3.34 -2.69
C ILE A 134 -1.65 4.33 -2.65
N CYS A 135 -1.83 5.52 -3.24
CA CYS A 135 -0.88 6.63 -3.20
C CYS A 135 0.44 6.28 -3.89
N ILE A 136 1.54 6.18 -3.14
CA ILE A 136 2.87 5.78 -3.64
C ILE A 136 3.06 4.26 -3.68
N ALA A 137 2.24 3.47 -2.99
CA ALA A 137 2.40 2.02 -2.92
C ALA A 137 2.32 1.28 -4.27
N PRO A 138 1.63 1.77 -5.34
CA PRO A 138 1.70 1.19 -6.68
C PRO A 138 3.13 1.09 -7.23
N ALA A 139 4.01 2.01 -6.86
CA ALA A 139 5.42 1.95 -7.27
C ALA A 139 6.16 0.76 -6.66
N LEU A 140 5.79 0.30 -5.44
CA LEU A 140 6.35 -0.90 -4.85
C LEU A 140 5.97 -2.14 -5.66
N LEU A 141 4.73 -2.21 -6.16
CA LEU A 141 4.29 -3.29 -7.04
C LEU A 141 5.09 -3.29 -8.35
N ALA A 142 5.33 -2.10 -8.93
CA ALA A 142 6.14 -1.96 -10.14
C ALA A 142 7.58 -2.47 -9.92
N ILE A 143 8.22 -2.14 -8.79
CA ILE A 143 9.55 -2.64 -8.45
C ILE A 143 9.57 -4.16 -8.31
N VAL A 144 8.61 -4.72 -7.58
CA VAL A 144 8.61 -6.16 -7.25
C VAL A 144 8.25 -7.01 -8.46
N LEU A 145 7.27 -6.58 -9.26
CA LEU A 145 6.73 -7.39 -10.35
C LEU A 145 7.40 -7.17 -11.71
N ARG A 146 8.31 -6.19 -11.86
CA ARG A 146 8.97 -5.86 -13.15
C ARG A 146 9.65 -7.04 -13.85
N ASN A 147 10.11 -8.03 -13.08
CA ASN A 147 10.76 -9.24 -13.61
C ASN A 147 9.78 -10.41 -13.82
N HIS A 148 8.51 -10.23 -13.46
CA HIS A 148 7.46 -11.25 -13.59
C HIS A 148 6.51 -10.95 -14.73
N THR A 149 6.07 -9.70 -14.83
CA THR A 149 5.08 -9.24 -15.80
C THR A 149 5.11 -7.73 -15.96
N LYS A 150 4.54 -7.22 -17.06
CA LYS A 150 4.29 -5.80 -17.22
C LYS A 150 2.94 -5.45 -16.61
N ILE A 151 2.96 -4.71 -15.52
CA ILE A 151 1.75 -4.30 -14.80
C ILE A 151 1.26 -2.91 -15.24
N LYS A 152 -0.02 -2.63 -14.95
CA LYS A 152 -0.69 -1.36 -15.16
C LYS A 152 -1.16 -0.78 -13.82
N VAL A 153 -0.67 0.42 -13.48
CA VAL A 153 -0.94 1.09 -12.19
C VAL A 153 -1.05 2.61 -12.35
N THR A 154 -1.42 3.31 -11.29
CA THR A 154 -1.47 4.78 -11.28
C THR A 154 -0.76 5.39 -10.09
N LEU A 155 -0.16 6.58 -10.31
CA LEU A 155 0.21 7.56 -9.28
C LEU A 155 -0.58 8.87 -9.44
N GLY A 156 -1.66 8.86 -10.22
CA GLY A 156 -2.47 10.04 -10.52
C GLY A 156 -2.05 10.73 -11.81
N GLU A 157 -1.67 12.00 -11.75
CA GLU A 157 -1.37 12.81 -12.94
C GLU A 157 -0.02 12.48 -13.56
N SER A 158 1.01 12.27 -12.74
CA SER A 158 2.36 11.98 -13.22
C SER A 158 2.72 10.52 -12.97
N ASN A 159 2.99 9.78 -14.05
CA ASN A 159 3.37 8.38 -14.02
C ASN A 159 4.81 8.13 -14.54
N ASP A 160 5.63 9.16 -14.63
CA ASP A 160 7.01 9.05 -15.14
C ASP A 160 7.85 8.04 -14.35
N LEU A 161 7.70 8.03 -13.03
CA LEU A 161 8.36 7.05 -12.17
C LEU A 161 7.91 5.62 -12.49
N ILE A 162 6.62 5.41 -12.71
CA ILE A 162 6.05 4.10 -13.08
C ILE A 162 6.64 3.61 -14.41
N HIS A 163 6.75 4.48 -15.40
CA HIS A 163 7.34 4.16 -16.70
C HIS A 163 8.84 3.79 -16.57
N LYS A 164 9.60 4.54 -15.75
CA LYS A 164 11.02 4.24 -15.47
C LYS A 164 11.20 2.91 -14.73
N LEU A 165 10.22 2.49 -13.93
CA LEU A 165 10.19 1.19 -13.28
C LEU A 165 9.77 0.04 -14.21
N GLY A 166 9.44 0.33 -15.48
CA GLY A 166 9.08 -0.67 -16.50
C GLY A 166 7.59 -1.04 -16.53
N ALA A 167 6.75 -0.38 -15.75
CA ALA A 167 5.31 -0.59 -15.73
C ALA A 167 4.56 0.41 -16.62
N THR A 168 3.27 0.16 -16.88
CA THR A 168 2.38 1.10 -17.56
C THR A 168 1.68 1.97 -16.54
N GLY A 169 1.88 3.29 -16.63
CA GLY A 169 1.20 4.27 -15.80
C GLY A 169 -0.06 4.79 -16.48
N GLU A 170 -1.20 4.74 -15.81
CA GLU A 170 -2.45 5.36 -16.27
C GLU A 170 -2.81 6.56 -15.39
N THR A 171 -3.19 7.67 -16.04
CA THR A 171 -3.65 8.87 -15.34
C THR A 171 -5.10 8.70 -14.89
N CYS A 172 -5.40 9.08 -13.65
CA CYS A 172 -6.76 9.15 -13.14
C CYS A 172 -6.89 10.19 -12.00
N ASN A 173 -8.13 10.55 -11.65
CA ASN A 173 -8.40 11.46 -10.54
C ASN A 173 -8.36 10.75 -9.18
N ALA A 174 -8.31 11.53 -8.09
CA ALA A 174 -8.25 10.98 -6.73
C ALA A 174 -9.46 10.10 -6.34
N GLN A 175 -10.59 10.30 -6.97
CA GLN A 175 -11.83 9.53 -6.75
C GLN A 175 -11.94 8.27 -7.60
N ASP A 176 -10.99 8.04 -8.51
CA ASP A 176 -11.01 6.95 -9.48
C ASP A 176 -10.03 5.84 -9.09
N ILE A 177 -10.10 4.73 -9.82
CA ILE A 177 -9.21 3.58 -9.68
C ILE A 177 -8.68 3.17 -11.05
N VAL A 178 -7.47 2.63 -11.08
CA VAL A 178 -6.94 1.91 -12.25
C VAL A 178 -6.92 0.43 -11.93
N VAL A 179 -7.43 -0.38 -12.85
CA VAL A 179 -7.55 -1.83 -12.70
C VAL A 179 -6.72 -2.52 -13.76
N ASP A 180 -5.84 -3.40 -13.32
CA ASP A 180 -5.12 -4.35 -14.15
C ASP A 180 -5.76 -5.73 -13.93
N GLU A 181 -6.71 -6.09 -14.79
CA GLU A 181 -7.49 -7.33 -14.65
C GLU A 181 -6.60 -8.57 -14.81
N ASP A 182 -5.65 -8.52 -15.75
CA ASP A 182 -4.77 -9.65 -16.08
C ASP A 182 -3.84 -10.00 -14.89
N ASN A 183 -3.31 -8.97 -14.21
CA ASN A 183 -2.44 -9.11 -13.06
C ASN A 183 -3.17 -9.02 -11.72
N ARG A 184 -4.50 -8.79 -11.74
CA ARG A 184 -5.37 -8.66 -10.56
C ARG A 184 -4.92 -7.56 -9.60
N LEU A 185 -4.51 -6.41 -10.15
CA LEU A 185 -4.08 -5.24 -9.38
C LEU A 185 -5.13 -4.13 -9.45
N VAL A 186 -5.35 -3.47 -8.34
CA VAL A 186 -6.22 -2.29 -8.25
C VAL A 186 -5.46 -1.16 -7.57
N THR A 187 -5.37 -0.01 -8.22
CA THR A 187 -4.63 1.13 -7.67
C THR A 187 -5.44 2.42 -7.70
N THR A 188 -5.19 3.31 -6.75
CA THR A 188 -5.79 4.65 -6.67
C THR A 188 -4.74 5.65 -6.19
N PRO A 189 -4.70 6.87 -6.75
CA PRO A 189 -3.65 7.83 -6.43
C PRO A 189 -3.80 8.47 -5.04
N ALA A 190 -5.00 8.55 -4.50
CA ALA A 190 -5.27 9.16 -3.20
C ALA A 190 -4.52 10.51 -3.01
N PHE A 191 -3.71 10.64 -1.95
CA PHE A 191 -2.96 11.88 -1.64
C PHE A 191 -1.72 12.12 -2.52
N MET A 192 -1.48 11.34 -3.56
CA MET A 192 -0.60 11.81 -4.65
C MET A 192 -1.16 13.05 -5.34
N LEU A 193 -2.48 13.27 -5.21
CA LEU A 193 -3.20 14.43 -5.74
C LEU A 193 -3.71 15.30 -4.58
N ASN A 194 -3.62 16.63 -4.75
CA ASN A 194 -4.20 17.57 -3.79
C ASN A 194 -5.73 17.62 -3.98
N SER A 195 -6.45 16.77 -3.27
CA SER A 195 -7.89 16.59 -3.42
C SER A 195 -8.61 16.56 -2.06
N PRO A 196 -9.90 16.95 -2.02
CA PRO A 196 -10.70 16.87 -0.81
C PRO A 196 -10.81 15.46 -0.25
N LEU A 197 -10.88 15.33 1.08
CA LEU A 197 -10.93 14.06 1.79
C LEU A 197 -12.03 13.12 1.28
N ALA A 198 -13.19 13.67 0.90
CA ALA A 198 -14.31 12.91 0.36
C ALA A 198 -13.99 12.27 -1.00
N GLN A 199 -13.19 12.92 -1.84
CA GLN A 199 -12.75 12.35 -3.12
C GLN A 199 -11.70 11.26 -2.90
N ILE A 200 -10.75 11.48 -1.99
CA ILE A 200 -9.76 10.46 -1.56
C ILE A 200 -10.49 9.21 -1.05
N HIS A 201 -11.46 9.39 -0.13
CA HIS A 201 -12.28 8.29 0.37
C HIS A 201 -13.01 7.55 -0.76
N LYS A 202 -13.57 8.26 -1.74
CA LYS A 202 -14.29 7.64 -2.87
C LYS A 202 -13.40 6.73 -3.71
N GLY A 203 -12.16 7.15 -4.00
CA GLY A 203 -11.17 6.33 -4.69
C GLY A 203 -10.80 5.07 -3.90
N ILE A 204 -10.51 5.22 -2.61
CA ILE A 204 -10.18 4.10 -1.71
C ILE A 204 -11.35 3.12 -1.57
N LYS A 205 -12.58 3.63 -1.45
CA LYS A 205 -13.80 2.81 -1.46
C LYS A 205 -13.92 2.01 -2.76
N GLY A 206 -13.69 2.64 -3.90
CA GLY A 206 -13.69 1.98 -5.21
C GLY A 206 -12.65 0.86 -5.28
N LEU A 207 -11.44 1.13 -4.81
CA LEU A 207 -10.36 0.13 -4.74
C LEU A 207 -10.76 -1.06 -3.86
N VAL A 208 -11.25 -0.83 -2.64
CA VAL A 208 -11.64 -1.91 -1.72
C VAL A 208 -12.75 -2.76 -2.33
N ILE A 209 -13.81 -2.14 -2.88
CA ILE A 209 -14.92 -2.86 -3.52
C ILE A 209 -14.38 -3.73 -4.68
N LYS A 210 -13.54 -3.16 -5.56
CA LYS A 210 -13.00 -3.89 -6.72
C LYS A 210 -12.10 -5.04 -6.31
N VAL A 211 -11.20 -4.84 -5.32
CA VAL A 211 -10.38 -5.91 -4.74
C VAL A 211 -11.26 -7.04 -4.21
N LEU A 212 -12.31 -6.72 -3.47
CA LEU A 212 -13.22 -7.73 -2.92
C LEU A 212 -14.03 -8.46 -4.01
N GLN A 213 -14.42 -7.78 -5.08
CA GLN A 213 -15.05 -8.41 -6.24
C GLN A 213 -14.11 -9.41 -6.91
N MET A 214 -12.85 -9.06 -7.08
CA MET A 214 -11.84 -9.95 -7.65
C MET A 214 -11.56 -11.20 -6.80
N CYS A 215 -11.80 -11.19 -5.47
CA CYS A 215 -11.64 -12.38 -4.63
C CYS A 215 -12.65 -13.51 -4.94
N THR A 216 -13.70 -13.26 -5.70
CA THR A 216 -14.79 -14.24 -5.93
C THR A 216 -14.72 -14.95 -7.27
N ASN A 217 -13.78 -14.58 -8.14
CA ASN A 217 -13.68 -15.10 -9.50
C ASN A 217 -12.49 -16.09 -9.63
N ILE A 218 -12.57 -17.23 -8.96
CA ILE A 218 -11.74 -18.42 -9.21
C ILE A 218 -12.68 -19.61 -9.36
#